data_0c540a79d4870b9dcea5bb7a12747d2f
#
_entry.id   0c540a79d4870b9dcea5bb7a12747d2f
#
_cell.length_a   1.000
_cell.length_b   1.000
_cell.length_c   1.000
_cell.angle_alpha   90.00
_cell.angle_beta   90.00
_cell.angle_gamma   90.00
#
_symmetry.space_group_name_H-M   'P 1'
#
loop_
_entity.id
_entity.type
_entity.pdbx_description
1 polymer ?
#
loop_
_entity_poly.entity_id
_entity_poly.type
_entity_poly.pdbx_seq_one_letter_code
_entity_poly.pdbx_strand_id
1 'polypeptide(L)'
;SHNPPEDGGFKYNPPNGGPADTDVTKWIEDRANQLLLEDLVEVELFPFAKASRSGFIRYEDLMTPYIDDLANIVNLKAISDAGIKIGIDPLGGSGINFWPVIAKKYNLDLTVVNDVVDPRFAFMPLDKDGKIRMDCSSPYSMANLIALKDDFDVSIGNDPDYDRHGIVTPDGLMNPNHFLAVAIDYLLKHRDWNETVEIGKTLVSSSMIDKVAARNNRKVKEVPVGFKWFVEGLSKGKLAFG
;
A
#
# COMPACT_ATOMS: atom_id res chain seq x y z
N SER A 1 -8.39 2.59 -1.45
CA SER A 1 -8.50 2.37 -2.90
C SER A 1 -8.18 3.65 -3.65
N HIS A 2 -7.56 3.52 -4.83
CA HIS A 2 -7.23 4.64 -5.72
C HIS A 2 -8.40 5.01 -6.66
N ASN A 3 -9.52 4.32 -6.55
CA ASN A 3 -10.70 4.56 -7.38
C ASN A 3 -11.38 5.90 -7.05
N PRO A 4 -12.21 6.44 -7.96
CA PRO A 4 -13.09 7.55 -7.65
C PRO A 4 -13.99 7.25 -6.43
N PRO A 5 -14.43 8.27 -5.67
CA PRO A 5 -15.21 8.08 -4.44
C PRO A 5 -16.50 7.27 -4.63
N GLU A 6 -17.11 7.33 -5.82
CA GLU A 6 -18.30 6.57 -6.18
C GLU A 6 -18.07 5.07 -6.35
N ASP A 7 -16.84 4.65 -6.56
CA ASP A 7 -16.45 3.25 -6.82
C ASP A 7 -15.93 2.59 -5.53
N GLY A 8 -16.70 2.63 -4.47
CA GLY A 8 -16.41 1.92 -3.23
C GLY A 8 -16.47 0.40 -3.42
N GLY A 9 -15.85 -0.34 -2.50
CA GLY A 9 -15.84 -1.78 -2.60
C GLY A 9 -15.48 -2.47 -1.28
N PHE A 10 -15.55 -3.80 -1.32
CA PHE A 10 -15.20 -4.67 -0.22
C PHE A 10 -14.17 -5.70 -0.69
N LYS A 11 -13.06 -5.82 0.02
CA LYS A 11 -12.02 -6.82 -0.26
C LYS A 11 -12.10 -7.94 0.77
N TYR A 12 -12.20 -9.19 0.31
CA TYR A 12 -12.12 -10.37 1.15
C TYR A 12 -10.77 -11.06 0.96
N ASN A 13 -10.07 -11.28 2.05
CA ASN A 13 -8.84 -12.05 2.11
C ASN A 13 -9.09 -13.34 2.89
N PRO A 14 -8.93 -14.53 2.27
CA PRO A 14 -9.04 -15.81 2.95
C PRO A 14 -7.86 -16.05 3.90
N PRO A 15 -7.86 -17.16 4.67
CA PRO A 15 -6.84 -17.45 5.69
C PRO A 15 -5.38 -17.49 5.17
N ASN A 16 -5.16 -17.64 3.86
CA ASN A 16 -3.83 -17.57 3.27
C ASN A 16 -3.24 -16.14 3.21
N GLY A 17 -4.03 -15.12 3.59
CA GLY A 17 -3.62 -13.72 3.66
C GLY A 17 -3.59 -12.97 2.32
N GLY A 18 -3.74 -13.66 1.19
CA GLY A 18 -3.79 -13.05 -0.13
C GLY A 18 -5.22 -12.67 -0.57
N PRO A 19 -5.37 -11.99 -1.71
CA PRO A 19 -6.69 -11.72 -2.30
C PRO A 19 -7.40 -13.03 -2.64
N ALA A 20 -8.72 -13.08 -2.41
CA ALA A 20 -9.53 -14.24 -2.76
C ALA A 20 -9.56 -14.48 -4.28
N ASP A 21 -9.63 -15.76 -4.67
CA ASP A 21 -9.83 -16.15 -6.05
C ASP A 21 -11.25 -15.81 -6.55
N THR A 22 -11.39 -15.78 -7.87
CA THR A 22 -12.63 -15.32 -8.52
C THR A 22 -13.84 -16.21 -8.26
N ASP A 23 -13.65 -17.48 -7.99
CA ASP A 23 -14.73 -18.42 -7.61
C ASP A 23 -15.31 -18.05 -6.24
N VAL A 24 -14.44 -17.71 -5.28
CA VAL A 24 -14.85 -17.27 -3.95
C VAL A 24 -15.54 -15.91 -4.00
N THR A 25 -14.96 -14.93 -4.68
CA THR A 25 -15.55 -13.59 -4.80
C THR A 25 -16.88 -13.62 -5.55
N LYS A 26 -16.97 -14.45 -6.60
CA LYS A 26 -18.23 -14.65 -7.34
C LYS A 26 -19.31 -15.28 -6.47
N TRP A 27 -18.97 -16.28 -5.66
CA TRP A 27 -19.94 -16.88 -4.73
C TRP A 27 -20.47 -15.85 -3.72
N ILE A 28 -19.58 -15.01 -3.17
CA ILE A 28 -19.97 -13.93 -2.24
C ILE A 28 -20.89 -12.93 -2.93
N GLU A 29 -20.54 -12.50 -4.14
CA GLU A 29 -21.32 -11.58 -4.96
C GLU A 29 -22.71 -12.14 -5.28
N ASP A 30 -22.77 -13.37 -5.77
CA ASP A 30 -24.02 -14.04 -6.12
C ASP A 30 -24.93 -14.16 -4.89
N ARG A 31 -24.37 -14.53 -3.72
CA ARG A 31 -25.14 -14.62 -2.46
C ARG A 31 -25.61 -13.25 -1.98
N ALA A 32 -24.78 -12.24 -2.05
CA ALA A 32 -25.15 -10.88 -1.69
C ALA A 32 -26.29 -10.34 -2.58
N ASN A 33 -26.18 -10.56 -3.88
CA ASN A 33 -27.23 -10.18 -4.82
C ASN A 33 -28.55 -10.95 -4.59
N GLN A 34 -28.48 -12.23 -4.24
CA GLN A 34 -29.66 -13.00 -3.87
C GLN A 34 -30.36 -12.39 -2.64
N LEU A 35 -29.60 -12.08 -1.57
CA LEU A 35 -30.16 -11.46 -0.37
C LEU A 35 -30.79 -10.09 -0.66
N LEU A 36 -30.21 -9.31 -1.57
CA LEU A 36 -30.78 -8.03 -2.02
C LEU A 36 -32.10 -8.23 -2.79
N LEU A 37 -32.16 -9.23 -3.66
CA LEU A 37 -33.40 -9.57 -4.40
C LEU A 37 -34.54 -10.05 -3.48
N GLU A 38 -34.18 -10.61 -2.34
CA GLU A 38 -35.11 -11.10 -1.30
C GLU A 38 -35.38 -10.03 -0.22
N ASP A 39 -35.15 -8.75 -0.53
CA ASP A 39 -35.38 -7.60 0.38
C ASP A 39 -34.67 -7.75 1.74
N LEU A 40 -33.53 -8.47 1.76
CA LEU A 40 -32.72 -8.72 2.97
C LEU A 40 -33.47 -9.39 4.13
N VAL A 41 -34.54 -10.15 3.86
CA VAL A 41 -35.37 -10.80 4.91
C VAL A 41 -34.56 -11.71 5.83
N GLU A 42 -33.53 -12.39 5.29
CA GLU A 42 -32.65 -13.26 6.08
C GLU A 42 -31.55 -12.50 6.85
N VAL A 43 -31.40 -11.18 6.64
CA VAL A 43 -30.36 -10.39 7.31
C VAL A 43 -30.86 -9.83 8.63
N GLU A 44 -30.36 -10.37 9.73
CA GLU A 44 -30.67 -9.85 11.06
C GLU A 44 -29.98 -8.50 11.28
N LEU A 45 -30.77 -7.45 11.50
CA LEU A 45 -30.28 -6.13 11.83
C LEU A 45 -30.28 -5.93 13.35
N PHE A 46 -29.12 -5.59 13.90
CA PHE A 46 -28.97 -5.28 15.30
C PHE A 46 -28.64 -3.79 15.49
N PRO A 47 -29.42 -3.03 16.30
CA PRO A 47 -29.20 -1.60 16.46
C PRO A 47 -27.80 -1.29 16.99
N PHE A 48 -27.05 -0.42 16.33
CA PHE A 48 -25.67 -0.08 16.69
C PHE A 48 -25.54 0.38 18.16
N ALA A 49 -26.48 1.17 18.66
CA ALA A 49 -26.48 1.63 20.06
C ALA A 49 -26.59 0.48 21.09
N LYS A 50 -27.15 -0.68 20.69
CA LYS A 50 -27.15 -1.88 21.51
C LYS A 50 -25.88 -2.69 21.29
N ALA A 51 -25.43 -2.81 20.03
CA ALA A 51 -24.21 -3.53 19.68
C ALA A 51 -22.98 -2.93 20.38
N SER A 52 -22.83 -1.61 20.41
CA SER A 52 -21.70 -0.90 21.04
C SER A 52 -21.58 -1.11 22.55
N ARG A 53 -22.69 -1.50 23.20
CA ARG A 53 -22.75 -1.83 24.66
C ARG A 53 -22.73 -3.32 24.93
N SER A 54 -22.78 -4.14 23.92
CA SER A 54 -22.67 -5.59 24.04
C SER A 54 -21.20 -5.98 24.05
N GLY A 55 -20.84 -7.12 24.58
CA GLY A 55 -19.46 -7.65 24.52
C GLY A 55 -19.03 -8.11 23.14
N PHE A 56 -19.85 -7.89 22.10
CA PHE A 56 -19.53 -8.29 20.71
C PHE A 56 -18.63 -7.31 19.97
N ILE A 57 -18.60 -6.03 20.37
CA ILE A 57 -17.70 -5.03 19.82
C ILE A 57 -16.55 -4.81 20.80
N ARG A 58 -15.33 -4.97 20.31
CA ARG A 58 -14.11 -4.69 21.04
C ARG A 58 -13.32 -3.64 20.31
N TYR A 59 -12.66 -2.78 21.05
CA TYR A 59 -11.72 -1.79 20.53
C TYR A 59 -10.30 -2.27 20.86
N GLU A 60 -9.49 -2.44 19.82
CA GLU A 60 -8.12 -2.90 19.95
C GLU A 60 -7.17 -1.86 19.36
N ASP A 61 -6.04 -1.63 20.02
CA ASP A 61 -4.96 -0.82 19.48
C ASP A 61 -4.12 -1.69 18.53
N LEU A 62 -4.36 -1.56 17.23
CA LEU A 62 -3.58 -2.23 16.19
C LEU A 62 -2.41 -1.36 15.69
N MET A 63 -2.40 -0.06 16.01
CA MET A 63 -1.36 0.86 15.54
C MET A 63 -0.06 0.68 16.29
N THR A 64 -0.10 0.62 17.62
CA THR A 64 1.11 0.51 18.45
C THR A 64 1.91 -0.75 18.13
N PRO A 65 1.34 -1.96 18.13
CA PRO A 65 2.09 -3.16 17.77
C PRO A 65 2.69 -3.12 16.37
N TYR A 66 1.95 -2.58 15.39
CA TYR A 66 2.44 -2.40 14.03
C TYR A 66 3.65 -1.47 13.99
N ILE A 67 3.56 -0.29 14.61
CA ILE A 67 4.67 0.69 14.64
C ILE A 67 5.88 0.11 15.39
N ASP A 68 5.65 -0.67 16.45
CA ASP A 68 6.72 -1.28 17.23
C ASP A 68 7.51 -2.30 16.41
N ASP A 69 6.83 -3.03 15.54
CA ASP A 69 7.43 -4.07 14.70
C ASP A 69 8.16 -3.51 13.46
N LEU A 70 7.93 -2.26 13.07
CA LEU A 70 8.56 -1.66 11.88
C LEU A 70 10.09 -1.75 11.90
N ALA A 71 10.72 -1.66 13.06
CA ALA A 71 12.18 -1.75 13.18
C ALA A 71 12.73 -3.13 12.79
N ASN A 72 11.92 -4.19 12.83
CA ASN A 72 12.28 -5.52 12.37
C ASN A 72 12.26 -5.63 10.84
N ILE A 73 11.55 -4.71 10.17
CA ILE A 73 11.34 -4.73 8.73
C ILE A 73 12.19 -3.68 8.03
N VAL A 74 12.28 -2.47 8.61
CA VAL A 74 12.96 -1.31 8.01
C VAL A 74 14.06 -0.81 8.92
N ASN A 75 15.23 -0.48 8.36
CA ASN A 75 16.31 0.15 9.13
C ASN A 75 16.03 1.65 9.36
N LEU A 76 15.06 1.92 10.25
CA LEU A 76 14.63 3.28 10.59
C LEU A 76 15.74 4.10 11.25
N LYS A 77 16.68 3.42 11.92
CA LYS A 77 17.86 4.10 12.48
C LYS A 77 18.74 4.70 11.40
N ALA A 78 18.99 4.00 10.31
CA ALA A 78 19.79 4.55 9.21
C ALA A 78 19.12 5.77 8.58
N ILE A 79 17.78 5.78 8.50
CA ILE A 79 17.02 6.94 8.00
C ILE A 79 17.15 8.13 8.95
N SER A 80 16.98 7.90 10.24
CA SER A 80 17.17 8.92 11.27
C SER A 80 18.58 9.51 11.28
N ASP A 81 19.60 8.64 11.24
CA ASP A 81 21.00 9.06 11.26
C ASP A 81 21.40 9.86 9.99
N ALA A 82 20.73 9.60 8.87
CA ALA A 82 20.99 10.32 7.63
C ALA A 82 20.41 11.76 7.65
N GLY A 83 19.46 12.05 8.53
CA GLY A 83 18.89 13.38 8.69
C GLY A 83 18.15 13.90 7.45
N ILE A 84 17.63 12.99 6.60
CA ILE A 84 16.90 13.37 5.40
C ILE A 84 15.52 13.93 5.74
N LYS A 85 15.13 14.98 5.02
CA LYS A 85 13.80 15.58 5.12
C LYS A 85 12.79 14.80 4.28
N ILE A 86 11.76 14.29 4.93
CA ILE A 86 10.76 13.42 4.29
C ILE A 86 9.41 14.13 4.27
N GLY A 87 8.81 14.27 3.07
CA GLY A 87 7.43 14.70 2.90
C GLY A 87 6.50 13.50 2.73
N ILE A 88 5.36 13.49 3.41
CA ILE A 88 4.37 12.42 3.29
C ILE A 88 3.02 13.03 2.92
N ASP A 89 2.42 12.52 1.84
CA ASP A 89 1.03 12.78 1.50
C ASP A 89 0.24 11.47 1.58
N PRO A 90 -0.59 11.28 2.63
CA PRO A 90 -1.44 10.10 2.76
C PRO A 90 -2.60 10.06 1.77
N LEU A 91 -2.77 11.07 0.91
CA LEU A 91 -3.91 11.25 0.00
C LEU A 91 -5.27 11.01 0.68
N GLY A 92 -5.39 11.45 1.94
CA GLY A 92 -6.59 11.28 2.76
C GLY A 92 -6.82 9.86 3.30
N GLY A 93 -5.82 9.00 3.22
CA GLY A 93 -5.94 7.58 3.53
C GLY A 93 -5.70 7.18 4.98
N SER A 94 -5.74 5.87 5.21
CA SER A 94 -5.74 5.24 6.54
C SER A 94 -4.46 5.47 7.36
N GLY A 95 -3.33 5.78 6.72
CA GLY A 95 -2.05 5.98 7.40
C GLY A 95 -1.84 7.36 8.00
N ILE A 96 -2.78 8.30 7.84
CA ILE A 96 -2.63 9.70 8.27
C ILE A 96 -2.22 9.82 9.74
N ASN A 97 -2.78 8.99 10.61
CA ASN A 97 -2.50 8.99 12.04
C ASN A 97 -1.24 8.21 12.42
N PHE A 98 -0.72 7.37 11.53
CA PHE A 98 0.47 6.55 11.79
C PHE A 98 1.76 7.36 11.65
N TRP A 99 1.85 8.22 10.63
CA TRP A 99 3.08 8.93 10.30
C TRP A 99 3.61 9.83 11.41
N PRO A 100 2.80 10.65 12.12
CA PRO A 100 3.30 11.45 13.25
C PRO A 100 3.85 10.60 14.39
N VAL A 101 3.25 9.42 14.65
CA VAL A 101 3.70 8.50 15.69
C VAL A 101 5.02 7.84 15.28
N ILE A 102 5.14 7.40 14.02
CA ILE A 102 6.37 6.84 13.45
C ILE A 102 7.50 7.88 13.52
N ALA A 103 7.24 9.10 13.05
CA ALA A 103 8.22 10.19 13.07
C ALA A 103 8.76 10.44 14.48
N LYS A 104 7.87 10.57 15.46
CA LYS A 104 8.22 10.78 16.85
C LYS A 104 9.00 9.61 17.45
N LYS A 105 8.52 8.39 17.22
CA LYS A 105 9.13 7.18 17.82
C LYS A 105 10.54 6.93 17.30
N TYR A 106 10.75 7.13 16.01
CA TYR A 106 12.02 6.81 15.35
C TYR A 106 12.89 8.03 15.06
N ASN A 107 12.49 9.20 15.58
CA ASN A 107 13.22 10.47 15.42
C ASN A 107 13.52 10.78 13.95
N LEU A 108 12.47 10.75 13.09
CA LEU A 108 12.58 11.08 11.67
C LEU A 108 12.22 12.55 11.43
N ASP A 109 12.97 13.24 10.56
CA ASP A 109 12.58 14.55 10.03
C ASP A 109 11.52 14.37 8.94
N LEU A 110 10.27 14.19 9.40
CA LEU A 110 9.14 13.81 8.56
C LEU A 110 7.99 14.79 8.78
N THR A 111 7.45 15.30 7.68
CA THR A 111 6.28 16.18 7.64
C THR A 111 5.15 15.54 6.86
N VAL A 112 3.96 15.43 7.47
CA VAL A 112 2.73 15.10 6.76
C VAL A 112 2.20 16.38 6.12
N VAL A 113 2.21 16.47 4.80
CA VAL A 113 1.86 17.69 4.06
C VAL A 113 0.37 17.85 3.84
N ASN A 114 -0.41 16.77 3.99
CA ASN A 114 -1.86 16.75 3.87
C ASN A 114 -2.42 15.87 4.98
N ASP A 115 -2.74 16.48 6.12
CA ASP A 115 -3.22 15.83 7.34
C ASP A 115 -4.74 15.92 7.54
N VAL A 116 -5.46 16.35 6.50
CA VAL A 116 -6.91 16.57 6.55
C VAL A 116 -7.66 15.30 6.15
N VAL A 117 -8.57 14.86 7.02
CA VAL A 117 -9.54 13.79 6.70
C VAL A 117 -10.81 14.44 6.13
N ASP A 118 -10.99 14.35 4.82
CA ASP A 118 -12.22 14.78 4.14
C ASP A 118 -12.77 13.60 3.32
N PRO A 119 -13.91 12.99 3.73
CA PRO A 119 -14.51 11.87 3.00
C PRO A 119 -14.91 12.19 1.55
N ARG A 120 -14.96 13.46 1.17
CA ARG A 120 -15.21 13.89 -0.20
C ARG A 120 -13.94 13.99 -1.03
N PHE A 121 -12.76 13.91 -0.40
CA PHE A 121 -11.45 14.11 -1.03
C PHE A 121 -11.35 15.44 -1.80
N ALA A 122 -12.00 16.51 -1.30
CA ALA A 122 -12.07 17.80 -1.98
C ALA A 122 -10.72 18.52 -2.13
N PHE A 123 -9.70 18.10 -1.37
CA PHE A 123 -8.33 18.58 -1.47
C PHE A 123 -7.55 17.99 -2.67
N MET A 124 -8.07 16.91 -3.27
CA MET A 124 -7.40 16.24 -4.39
C MET A 124 -7.57 17.02 -5.68
N PRO A 125 -6.51 17.20 -6.48
CA PRO A 125 -6.64 17.67 -7.85
C PRO A 125 -7.38 16.65 -8.71
N LEU A 126 -7.99 17.15 -9.79
CA LEU A 126 -8.64 16.25 -10.77
C LEU A 126 -7.59 15.56 -11.63
N ASP A 127 -7.78 14.27 -11.88
CA ASP A 127 -6.98 13.51 -12.83
C ASP A 127 -7.35 13.89 -14.28
N LYS A 128 -6.60 13.39 -15.25
CA LYS A 128 -6.77 13.68 -16.69
C LYS A 128 -8.18 13.44 -17.25
N ASP A 129 -8.95 12.57 -16.59
CA ASP A 129 -10.34 12.26 -16.96
C ASP A 129 -11.39 13.15 -16.24
N GLY A 130 -10.92 14.16 -15.49
CA GLY A 130 -11.78 15.08 -14.75
C GLY A 130 -12.38 14.50 -13.46
N LYS A 131 -11.91 13.34 -13.02
CA LYS A 131 -12.36 12.69 -11.78
C LYS A 131 -11.32 12.81 -10.67
N ILE A 132 -11.79 12.75 -9.42
CA ILE A 132 -10.90 12.59 -8.26
C ILE A 132 -10.41 11.14 -8.26
N ARG A 133 -9.09 10.97 -8.26
CA ARG A 133 -8.41 9.70 -8.12
C ARG A 133 -7.25 9.84 -7.13
N MET A 134 -6.97 8.79 -6.37
CA MET A 134 -5.85 8.73 -5.43
C MET A 134 -4.76 7.77 -5.96
N ASP A 135 -4.48 7.86 -7.25
CA ASP A 135 -3.47 7.03 -7.91
C ASP A 135 -2.08 7.65 -7.77
N CYS A 136 -1.23 7.04 -6.94
CA CYS A 136 0.13 7.51 -6.67
C CYS A 136 1.08 7.45 -7.89
N SER A 137 0.69 6.79 -8.98
CA SER A 137 1.45 6.77 -10.24
C SER A 137 1.07 7.92 -11.16
N SER A 138 -0.06 8.59 -10.91
CA SER A 138 -0.54 9.72 -11.69
C SER A 138 0.13 11.03 -11.27
N PRO A 139 0.76 11.77 -12.20
CA PRO A 139 1.31 13.09 -11.89
C PRO A 139 0.21 14.10 -11.54
N TYR A 140 -1.04 13.86 -11.91
CA TYR A 140 -2.17 14.70 -11.54
C TYR A 140 -2.55 14.50 -10.06
N SER A 141 -2.73 13.27 -9.63
CA SER A 141 -3.03 12.95 -8.22
C SER A 141 -1.87 13.36 -7.30
N MET A 142 -0.64 13.27 -7.78
CA MET A 142 0.57 13.65 -7.04
C MET A 142 0.96 15.12 -7.20
N ALA A 143 0.16 15.94 -7.89
CA ALA A 143 0.51 17.32 -8.24
C ALA A 143 0.86 18.18 -7.01
N ASN A 144 0.10 18.05 -5.93
CA ASN A 144 0.37 18.79 -4.69
C ASN A 144 1.72 18.43 -4.09
N LEU A 145 2.07 17.15 -4.06
CA LEU A 145 3.34 16.68 -3.53
C LEU A 145 4.51 17.01 -4.47
N ILE A 146 4.30 16.94 -5.80
CA ILE A 146 5.28 17.34 -6.81
C ILE A 146 5.61 18.85 -6.70
N ALA A 147 4.63 19.68 -6.37
CA ALA A 147 4.85 21.12 -6.17
C ALA A 147 5.79 21.42 -4.99
N LEU A 148 5.92 20.50 -4.04
CA LEU A 148 6.78 20.62 -2.85
C LEU A 148 8.13 19.87 -3.02
N LYS A 149 8.47 19.43 -4.21
CA LYS A 149 9.63 18.56 -4.48
C LYS A 149 10.97 19.14 -4.03
N ASP A 150 11.09 20.46 -3.97
CA ASP A 150 12.32 21.16 -3.58
C ASP A 150 12.39 21.44 -2.05
N ASP A 151 11.32 21.15 -1.30
CA ASP A 151 11.25 21.33 0.14
C ASP A 151 11.73 20.11 0.93
N PHE A 152 11.83 18.94 0.26
CA PHE A 152 12.18 17.65 0.84
C PHE A 152 13.27 16.94 0.02
N ASP A 153 14.07 16.12 0.69
CA ASP A 153 15.02 15.24 0.01
C ASP A 153 14.30 14.10 -0.73
N VAL A 154 13.20 13.62 -0.13
CA VAL A 154 12.30 12.63 -0.73
C VAL A 154 10.89 12.82 -0.18
N SER A 155 9.89 12.61 -1.03
CA SER A 155 8.50 12.62 -0.58
C SER A 155 7.78 11.37 -1.05
N ILE A 156 6.79 10.93 -0.28
CA ILE A 156 6.04 9.69 -0.52
C ILE A 156 4.55 10.00 -0.49
N GLY A 157 3.85 9.65 -1.55
CA GLY A 157 2.39 9.61 -1.57
C GLY A 157 1.89 8.19 -1.45
N ASN A 158 0.84 7.97 -0.67
CA ASN A 158 0.19 6.68 -0.54
C ASN A 158 -1.28 6.78 -0.95
N ASP A 159 -1.80 5.75 -1.61
CA ASP A 159 -3.23 5.65 -1.83
C ASP A 159 -3.96 5.34 -0.51
N PRO A 160 -5.30 5.56 -0.44
CA PRO A 160 -6.01 5.53 0.84
C PRO A 160 -5.95 4.22 1.61
N ASP A 161 -5.82 3.07 0.97
CA ASP A 161 -5.69 1.76 1.63
C ASP A 161 -4.23 1.26 1.74
N TYR A 162 -3.27 2.09 1.34
CA TYR A 162 -1.83 1.89 1.54
C TYR A 162 -1.24 0.65 0.86
N ASP A 163 -1.87 0.15 -0.20
CA ASP A 163 -1.31 -0.94 -1.00
C ASP A 163 -0.41 -0.43 -2.15
N ARG A 164 -0.36 0.89 -2.35
CA ARG A 164 0.46 1.57 -3.36
C ARG A 164 1.16 2.79 -2.80
N HIS A 165 2.21 3.19 -3.52
CA HIS A 165 2.97 4.39 -3.20
C HIS A 165 3.51 5.06 -4.46
N GLY A 166 3.76 6.35 -4.37
CA GLY A 166 4.52 7.12 -5.35
C GLY A 166 5.66 7.85 -4.66
N ILE A 167 6.81 7.92 -5.31
CA ILE A 167 8.00 8.58 -4.77
C ILE A 167 8.24 9.86 -5.57
N VAL A 168 8.44 10.97 -4.87
CA VAL A 168 8.84 12.25 -5.45
C VAL A 168 10.22 12.62 -4.93
N THR A 169 11.10 12.96 -5.84
CA THR A 169 12.45 13.46 -5.56
C THR A 169 12.57 14.89 -6.12
N PRO A 170 13.67 15.63 -5.89
CA PRO A 170 13.89 16.91 -6.55
C PRO A 170 13.79 16.86 -8.09
N ASP A 171 14.02 15.69 -8.69
CA ASP A 171 13.85 15.48 -10.15
C ASP A 171 12.37 15.27 -10.55
N GLY A 172 11.45 15.16 -9.60
CA GLY A 172 10.02 14.95 -9.80
C GLY A 172 9.55 13.55 -9.45
N LEU A 173 8.39 13.14 -10.00
CA LEU A 173 7.78 11.83 -9.75
C LEU A 173 8.63 10.72 -10.35
N MET A 174 9.12 9.82 -9.48
CA MET A 174 9.94 8.68 -9.88
C MET A 174 9.08 7.63 -10.61
N ASN A 175 9.61 7.10 -11.71
CA ASN A 175 8.96 5.99 -12.38
C ASN A 175 8.91 4.75 -11.46
N PRO A 176 7.72 4.10 -11.27
CA PRO A 176 7.59 2.94 -10.39
C PRO A 176 8.56 1.79 -10.70
N ASN A 177 8.86 1.55 -11.97
CA ASN A 177 9.83 0.52 -12.35
C ASN A 177 11.27 0.85 -11.90
N HIS A 178 11.63 2.14 -11.86
CA HIS A 178 12.92 2.54 -11.31
C HIS A 178 12.97 2.32 -9.81
N PHE A 179 11.91 2.68 -9.09
CA PHE A 179 11.81 2.40 -7.67
C PHE A 179 11.90 0.90 -7.36
N LEU A 180 11.17 0.05 -8.09
CA LEU A 180 11.24 -1.41 -7.93
C LEU A 180 12.67 -1.93 -8.12
N ALA A 181 13.38 -1.45 -9.13
CA ALA A 181 14.77 -1.85 -9.37
C ALA A 181 15.69 -1.46 -8.22
N VAL A 182 15.55 -0.25 -7.68
CA VAL A 182 16.31 0.22 -6.51
C VAL A 182 15.96 -0.59 -5.26
N ALA A 183 14.67 -0.81 -4.99
CA ALA A 183 14.21 -1.56 -3.85
C ALA A 183 14.73 -3.01 -3.86
N ILE A 184 14.65 -3.67 -5.01
CA ILE A 184 15.15 -5.05 -5.17
C ILE A 184 16.66 -5.11 -4.95
N ASP A 185 17.44 -4.20 -5.57
CA ASP A 185 18.90 -4.17 -5.41
C ASP A 185 19.29 -3.92 -3.94
N TYR A 186 18.61 -2.99 -3.27
CA TYR A 186 18.82 -2.70 -1.86
C TYR A 186 18.50 -3.90 -0.98
N LEU A 187 17.34 -4.50 -1.14
CA LEU A 187 16.88 -5.62 -0.32
C LEU A 187 17.76 -6.86 -0.48
N LEU A 188 18.20 -7.16 -1.70
CA LEU A 188 19.13 -8.27 -1.96
C LEU A 188 20.48 -8.10 -1.28
N LYS A 189 20.91 -6.88 -0.99
CA LYS A 189 22.16 -6.58 -0.30
C LYS A 189 22.05 -6.49 1.23
N HIS A 190 20.83 -6.26 1.74
CA HIS A 190 20.61 -5.95 3.16
C HIS A 190 19.69 -6.93 3.89
N ARG A 191 19.16 -7.94 3.17
CA ARG A 191 18.38 -9.03 3.75
C ARG A 191 19.14 -10.34 3.65
N ASP A 192 19.10 -11.10 4.71
CA ASP A 192 19.70 -12.44 4.76
C ASP A 192 18.74 -13.47 4.12
N TRP A 193 18.60 -13.38 2.81
CA TRP A 193 17.79 -14.30 2.03
C TRP A 193 18.68 -15.42 1.45
N ASN A 194 18.14 -16.66 1.51
CA ASN A 194 18.81 -17.79 0.88
C ASN A 194 19.14 -17.49 -0.60
N GLU A 195 20.31 -17.90 -1.06
CA GLU A 195 20.77 -17.65 -2.44
C GLU A 195 19.87 -18.27 -3.52
N THR A 196 19.06 -19.28 -3.16
CA THR A 196 18.16 -19.96 -4.08
C THR A 196 16.82 -19.26 -4.30
N VAL A 197 16.48 -18.26 -3.48
CA VAL A 197 15.20 -17.54 -3.65
C VAL A 197 15.21 -16.68 -4.90
N GLU A 198 14.07 -16.64 -5.57
CA GLU A 198 13.89 -15.93 -6.82
C GLU A 198 13.26 -14.54 -6.58
N ILE A 199 13.37 -13.67 -7.58
CA ILE A 199 12.67 -12.39 -7.65
C ILE A 199 11.44 -12.57 -8.52
N GLY A 200 10.26 -12.29 -7.96
CA GLY A 200 9.02 -12.26 -8.72
C GLY A 200 8.87 -10.95 -9.48
N LYS A 201 8.36 -11.01 -10.68
CA LYS A 201 7.88 -9.83 -11.43
C LYS A 201 6.67 -10.19 -12.27
N THR A 202 5.85 -9.20 -12.62
CA THR A 202 4.77 -9.40 -13.57
C THR A 202 5.26 -9.25 -15.00
N LEU A 203 4.51 -9.83 -15.93
CA LEU A 203 4.75 -9.71 -17.38
C LEU A 203 4.90 -8.24 -17.86
N VAL A 204 4.22 -7.30 -17.22
CA VAL A 204 4.23 -5.87 -17.60
C VAL A 204 5.34 -5.06 -16.89
N SER A 205 6.07 -5.66 -15.97
CA SER A 205 7.16 -5.00 -15.26
C SER A 205 8.42 -4.88 -16.13
N SER A 206 9.24 -3.88 -15.85
CA SER A 206 10.43 -3.58 -16.63
C SER A 206 11.46 -4.71 -16.63
N SER A 207 12.13 -4.92 -17.77
CA SER A 207 13.32 -5.76 -17.88
C SER A 207 14.53 -5.26 -17.07
N MET A 208 14.44 -4.08 -16.46
CA MET A 208 15.45 -3.60 -15.52
C MET A 208 15.53 -4.52 -14.29
N ILE A 209 14.39 -5.09 -13.86
CA ILE A 209 14.34 -6.07 -12.76
C ILE A 209 15.19 -7.30 -13.10
N ASP A 210 15.10 -7.79 -14.35
CA ASP A 210 15.90 -8.95 -14.78
C ASP A 210 17.41 -8.65 -14.69
N LYS A 211 17.82 -7.44 -15.10
CA LYS A 211 19.22 -7.01 -15.02
C LYS A 211 19.70 -6.87 -13.57
N VAL A 212 18.86 -6.34 -12.69
CA VAL A 212 19.18 -6.21 -11.26
C VAL A 212 19.28 -7.59 -10.62
N ALA A 213 18.35 -8.48 -10.89
CA ALA A 213 18.38 -9.85 -10.39
C ALA A 213 19.63 -10.59 -10.86
N ALA A 214 19.94 -10.53 -12.17
CA ALA A 214 21.15 -11.15 -12.73
C ALA A 214 22.44 -10.60 -12.12
N ARG A 215 22.54 -9.28 -11.89
CA ARG A 215 23.69 -8.65 -11.23
C ARG A 215 23.89 -9.17 -9.78
N ASN A 216 22.81 -9.54 -9.12
CA ASN A 216 22.81 -10.09 -7.77
C ASN A 216 22.77 -11.63 -7.76
N ASN A 217 23.06 -12.31 -8.89
CA ASN A 217 23.04 -13.77 -9.05
C ASN A 217 21.70 -14.40 -8.67
N ARG A 218 20.59 -13.72 -8.95
CA ARG A 218 19.22 -14.21 -8.69
C ARG A 218 18.48 -14.54 -9.98
N LYS A 219 17.60 -15.52 -9.91
CA LYS A 219 16.67 -15.84 -10.99
C LYS A 219 15.41 -14.99 -10.86
N VAL A 220 14.76 -14.76 -11.99
CA VAL A 220 13.47 -14.07 -12.06
C VAL A 220 12.39 -15.09 -12.36
N LYS A 221 11.30 -15.01 -11.61
CA LYS A 221 10.04 -15.72 -11.88
C LYS A 221 9.03 -14.72 -12.41
N GLU A 222 8.75 -14.82 -13.71
CA GLU A 222 7.71 -14.01 -14.34
C GLU A 222 6.33 -14.64 -14.16
N VAL A 223 5.33 -13.82 -13.81
CA VAL A 223 3.95 -14.24 -13.56
C VAL A 223 2.97 -13.29 -14.25
N PRO A 224 1.69 -13.70 -14.45
CA PRO A 224 0.64 -12.79 -14.90
C PRO A 224 0.44 -11.63 -13.93
N VAL A 225 -0.26 -10.57 -14.37
CA VAL A 225 -0.61 -9.42 -13.51
C VAL A 225 -1.55 -9.87 -12.39
N GLY A 226 -1.22 -9.49 -11.16
CA GLY A 226 -2.02 -9.71 -9.95
C GLY A 226 -1.22 -10.27 -8.78
N PHE A 227 -1.45 -9.75 -7.61
CA PHE A 227 -0.75 -10.16 -6.36
C PHE A 227 -0.91 -11.65 -6.04
N LYS A 228 -2.02 -12.27 -6.40
CA LYS A 228 -2.30 -13.68 -6.11
C LYS A 228 -1.23 -14.64 -6.62
N TRP A 229 -0.53 -14.29 -7.69
CA TRP A 229 0.49 -15.13 -8.29
C TRP A 229 1.79 -15.20 -7.49
N PHE A 230 1.99 -14.24 -6.57
CA PHE A 230 3.17 -14.20 -5.70
C PHE A 230 2.94 -14.87 -4.34
N VAL A 231 1.68 -14.95 -3.87
CA VAL A 231 1.31 -15.40 -2.52
C VAL A 231 1.97 -16.74 -2.16
N GLU A 232 1.85 -17.75 -3.01
CA GLU A 232 2.43 -19.08 -2.74
C GLU A 232 3.96 -19.02 -2.68
N GLY A 233 4.59 -18.28 -3.58
CA GLY A 233 6.05 -18.16 -3.63
C GLY A 233 6.61 -17.44 -2.41
N LEU A 234 5.97 -16.35 -1.99
CA LEU A 234 6.36 -15.58 -0.82
C LEU A 234 6.12 -16.37 0.48
N SER A 235 4.93 -16.96 0.65
CA SER A 235 4.58 -17.71 1.87
C SER A 235 5.43 -18.95 2.08
N LYS A 236 5.92 -19.57 1.00
CA LYS A 236 6.82 -20.75 1.05
C LYS A 236 8.30 -20.39 1.04
N GLY A 237 8.66 -19.11 1.09
CA GLY A 237 10.06 -18.65 1.04
C GLY A 237 10.79 -19.00 -0.26
N LYS A 238 10.04 -19.17 -1.38
CA LYS A 238 10.63 -19.41 -2.71
C LYS A 238 10.90 -18.10 -3.45
N LEU A 239 10.16 -17.06 -3.12
CA LEU A 239 10.36 -15.70 -3.61
C LEU A 239 10.83 -14.81 -2.47
N ALA A 240 11.83 -13.99 -2.74
CA ALA A 240 12.31 -12.95 -1.83
C ALA A 240 11.50 -11.65 -2.00
N PHE A 241 11.02 -11.42 -3.21
CA PHE A 241 10.29 -10.23 -3.62
C PHE A 241 9.27 -10.59 -4.71
N GLY A 242 8.14 -9.85 -4.75
CA GLY A 242 7.11 -10.04 -5.76
C GLY A 242 6.02 -8.97 -5.73
#